data_f6eb52bd556fdee918f2ee816af05e25
#
_entry.id   f6eb52bd556fdee918f2ee816af05e25
#
_cell.length_a   1.000
_cell.length_b   1.000
_cell.length_c   1.000
_cell.angle_alpha   90.00
_cell.angle_beta   90.00
_cell.angle_gamma   90.00
#
_symmetry.space_group_name_H-M   'P 1'
#
loop_
_entity.id
_entity.type
_entity.pdbx_description
1 polymer ?
#
loop_
_entity_poly.entity_id
_entity_poly.type
_entity_poly.pdbx_seq_one_letter_code
_entity_poly.pdbx_strand_id
1 'polypeptide(L)'
;MRLKVGQVVAVDLSKIPQPELPGPDPSIAVDVVYSDEHIIVINKAAGIVVHPGAGNNDKTLVNGLLALFPEIAGVGEEHRPGIVHRLDVGTTGLLIVARTQEAYEELVAMMSLREVKRHYTALVWGHPAAPVGTIDAPIGRDPRNPLCMAVVASGKPARTNYEVLETMSDPDVSLVACELETGRTHQIRVHLQATGHSVVGDPQYGGARMPLVIGRPFLHAGRLVFDHPLTGESLEFNSELPADLEVVLKRCRAEK
;
A
#
# COMPACT_ATOMS: atom_id res chain seq x y z
N MET A 1 2.83 11.00 32.66
CA MET A 1 3.54 11.98 33.52
C MET A 1 3.53 13.32 32.79
N ARG A 2 3.13 14.43 33.44
CA ARG A 2 3.20 15.79 32.85
C ARG A 2 4.44 16.48 33.40
N LEU A 3 5.32 16.97 32.52
CA LEU A 3 6.51 17.71 32.91
C LEU A 3 6.13 19.14 33.37
N LYS A 4 6.86 19.69 34.34
CA LYS A 4 6.73 21.07 34.80
C LYS A 4 7.85 21.92 34.22
N VAL A 5 7.60 23.22 34.06
CA VAL A 5 8.60 24.17 33.60
C VAL A 5 9.82 24.15 34.54
N GLY A 6 11.02 24.03 33.96
CA GLY A 6 12.28 23.92 34.71
C GLY A 6 12.74 22.51 35.06
N GLN A 7 11.99 21.47 34.75
CA GLN A 7 12.48 20.10 34.87
C GLN A 7 13.43 19.73 33.72
N VAL A 8 14.56 19.12 34.07
CA VAL A 8 15.52 18.57 33.10
C VAL A 8 15.18 17.09 32.89
N VAL A 9 15.04 16.68 31.66
CA VAL A 9 14.86 15.26 31.28
C VAL A 9 16.19 14.77 30.71
N ALA A 10 16.84 13.83 31.39
CA ALA A 10 17.98 13.12 30.85
C ALA A 10 17.47 11.83 30.20
N VAL A 11 17.77 11.66 28.89
CA VAL A 11 17.46 10.44 28.15
C VAL A 11 18.76 9.69 27.91
N ASP A 12 18.86 8.49 28.47
CA ASP A 12 19.96 7.58 28.21
C ASP A 12 19.65 6.79 26.93
N LEU A 13 20.24 7.22 25.82
CA LEU A 13 20.02 6.61 24.50
C LEU A 13 20.53 5.16 24.43
N SER A 14 21.48 4.77 25.28
CA SER A 14 22.00 3.41 25.32
C SER A 14 21.00 2.38 25.88
N LYS A 15 19.99 2.86 26.59
CA LYS A 15 18.90 2.06 27.18
C LYS A 15 17.64 2.00 26.30
N ILE A 16 17.62 2.68 25.16
CA ILE A 16 16.54 2.53 24.21
C ILE A 16 16.70 1.19 23.53
N PRO A 17 15.75 0.24 23.66
CA PRO A 17 15.83 -1.02 22.95
C PRO A 17 15.95 -0.73 21.45
N GLN A 18 17.00 -1.23 20.83
CA GLN A 18 17.08 -1.20 19.36
C GLN A 18 16.02 -2.17 18.85
N PRO A 19 15.22 -1.76 17.83
CA PRO A 19 14.30 -2.70 17.19
C PRO A 19 15.08 -3.91 16.70
N GLU A 20 14.59 -5.12 16.98
CA GLU A 20 15.17 -6.33 16.43
C GLU A 20 15.05 -6.32 14.91
N LEU A 21 16.10 -6.78 14.22
CA LEU A 21 16.05 -6.96 12.77
C LEU A 21 15.06 -8.08 12.42
N PRO A 22 14.33 -7.97 11.30
CA PRO A 22 13.42 -9.02 10.89
C PRO A 22 14.17 -10.32 10.61
N GLY A 23 13.78 -11.41 11.26
CA GLY A 23 14.28 -12.75 11.00
C GLY A 23 13.37 -13.52 10.02
N PRO A 24 13.87 -14.64 9.44
CA PRO A 24 13.09 -15.49 8.56
C PRO A 24 11.94 -16.18 9.31
N ASP A 25 10.74 -16.20 8.72
CA ASP A 25 9.59 -16.95 9.23
C ASP A 25 8.92 -17.73 8.07
N PRO A 26 9.16 -19.04 7.96
CA PRO A 26 8.58 -19.87 6.90
C PRO A 26 7.06 -20.10 7.04
N SER A 27 6.46 -19.71 8.16
CA SER A 27 4.99 -19.79 8.32
C SER A 27 4.25 -18.71 7.56
N ILE A 28 4.94 -17.67 7.11
CA ILE A 28 4.36 -16.57 6.32
C ILE A 28 4.38 -16.98 4.85
N ALA A 29 3.20 -17.25 4.32
CA ALA A 29 3.04 -17.57 2.90
C ALA A 29 3.33 -16.34 2.03
N VAL A 30 4.16 -16.51 1.02
CA VAL A 30 4.49 -15.50 0.00
C VAL A 30 4.12 -16.06 -1.37
N ASP A 31 3.19 -15.39 -2.05
CA ASP A 31 2.79 -15.74 -3.42
C ASP A 31 3.75 -15.04 -4.40
N VAL A 32 4.74 -15.78 -4.91
CA VAL A 32 5.75 -15.28 -5.84
C VAL A 32 5.22 -15.40 -7.28
N VAL A 33 5.01 -14.26 -7.93
CA VAL A 33 4.55 -14.17 -9.33
C VAL A 33 5.72 -14.28 -10.30
N TYR A 34 6.86 -13.70 -9.94
CA TYR A 34 8.07 -13.68 -10.75
C TYR A 34 9.30 -13.53 -9.85
N SER A 35 10.39 -14.17 -10.23
CA SER A 35 11.71 -13.89 -9.63
C SER A 35 12.82 -14.20 -10.59
N ASP A 36 13.87 -13.37 -10.57
CA ASP A 36 15.14 -13.60 -11.23
C ASP A 36 16.31 -13.35 -10.25
N GLU A 37 17.52 -13.10 -10.77
CA GLU A 37 18.71 -12.84 -9.95
C GLU A 37 18.63 -11.49 -9.21
N HIS A 38 17.81 -10.53 -9.65
CA HIS A 38 17.83 -9.14 -9.24
C HIS A 38 16.55 -8.66 -8.56
N ILE A 39 15.39 -9.19 -8.95
CA ILE A 39 14.09 -8.75 -8.48
C ILE A 39 13.17 -9.93 -8.13
N ILE A 40 12.17 -9.64 -7.32
CA ILE A 40 11.05 -10.52 -7.01
C ILE A 40 9.77 -9.70 -7.19
N VAL A 41 8.76 -10.25 -7.87
CA VAL A 41 7.40 -9.70 -7.88
C VAL A 41 6.49 -10.67 -7.15
N ILE A 42 5.74 -10.16 -6.19
CA ILE A 42 4.82 -10.96 -5.38
C ILE A 42 3.39 -10.44 -5.51
N ASN A 43 2.42 -11.31 -5.25
CA ASN A 43 1.02 -10.96 -5.08
C ASN A 43 0.66 -11.02 -3.58
N LYS A 44 0.68 -9.87 -2.92
CA LYS A 44 0.48 -9.78 -1.47
C LYS A 44 -0.96 -10.08 -1.08
N ALA A 45 -1.18 -11.01 -0.17
CA ALA A 45 -2.47 -11.26 0.45
C ALA A 45 -2.91 -10.12 1.39
N ALA A 46 -4.21 -10.02 1.66
CA ALA A 46 -4.75 -9.16 2.70
C ALA A 46 -4.36 -9.67 4.11
N GLY A 47 -4.32 -8.77 5.09
CA GLY A 47 -4.02 -9.10 6.48
C GLY A 47 -2.53 -9.14 6.83
N ILE A 48 -1.63 -9.11 5.85
CA ILE A 48 -0.18 -9.14 6.06
C ILE A 48 0.40 -7.73 5.94
N VAL A 49 1.14 -7.30 6.97
CA VAL A 49 1.94 -6.07 6.95
C VAL A 49 3.21 -6.32 6.13
N VAL A 50 3.65 -5.35 5.35
CA VAL A 50 4.83 -5.53 4.46
C VAL A 50 6.13 -5.68 5.25
N HIS A 51 6.40 -4.81 6.21
CA HIS A 51 7.64 -4.81 7.00
C HIS A 51 7.35 -4.42 8.46
N PRO A 52 8.23 -4.76 9.42
CA PRO A 52 8.07 -4.36 10.81
C PRO A 52 7.86 -2.85 10.99
N GLY A 53 7.06 -2.49 11.99
CA GLY A 53 6.75 -1.11 12.31
C GLY A 53 5.93 -1.00 13.60
N ALA A 54 5.49 0.21 13.95
CA ALA A 54 4.76 0.44 15.18
C ALA A 54 3.54 -0.49 15.32
N GLY A 55 3.58 -1.38 16.31
CA GLY A 55 2.51 -2.35 16.60
C GLY A 55 2.60 -3.69 15.85
N ASN A 56 3.58 -3.88 14.96
CA ASN A 56 3.83 -5.13 14.24
C ASN A 56 5.34 -5.34 14.12
N ASN A 57 5.93 -6.05 15.06
CA ASN A 57 7.37 -6.26 15.10
C ASN A 57 7.82 -7.52 14.34
N ASP A 58 6.90 -8.45 14.11
CA ASP A 58 7.12 -9.75 13.48
C ASP A 58 5.92 -10.14 12.59
N LYS A 59 5.97 -11.33 11.99
CA LYS A 59 4.93 -11.90 11.12
C LYS A 59 4.55 -10.99 9.95
N THR A 60 5.56 -10.33 9.40
CA THR A 60 5.40 -9.47 8.22
C THR A 60 5.81 -10.20 6.94
N LEU A 61 5.46 -9.62 5.80
CA LEU A 61 5.87 -10.15 4.50
C LEU A 61 7.39 -10.30 4.38
N VAL A 62 8.15 -9.35 4.95
CA VAL A 62 9.63 -9.41 4.98
C VAL A 62 10.12 -10.68 5.69
N ASN A 63 9.45 -11.13 6.76
CA ASN A 63 9.85 -12.36 7.44
C ASN A 63 9.68 -13.60 6.53
N GLY A 64 8.57 -13.66 5.76
CA GLY A 64 8.36 -14.71 4.76
C GLY A 64 9.34 -14.63 3.59
N LEU A 65 9.63 -13.42 3.11
CA LEU A 65 10.62 -13.19 2.05
C LEU A 65 12.01 -13.63 2.48
N LEU A 66 12.45 -13.31 3.70
CA LEU A 66 13.74 -13.75 4.25
C LEU A 66 13.84 -15.28 4.39
N ALA A 67 12.73 -15.97 4.59
CA ALA A 67 12.72 -17.44 4.63
C ALA A 67 12.89 -18.06 3.24
N LEU A 68 12.35 -17.43 2.18
CA LEU A 68 12.45 -17.90 0.80
C LEU A 68 13.72 -17.40 0.08
N PHE A 69 14.15 -16.19 0.39
CA PHE A 69 15.24 -15.46 -0.26
C PHE A 69 16.17 -14.86 0.81
N PRO A 70 16.95 -15.67 1.54
CA PRO A 70 17.79 -15.20 2.65
C PRO A 70 18.84 -14.18 2.22
N GLU A 71 19.21 -14.15 0.94
CA GLU A 71 20.16 -13.20 0.36
C GLU A 71 19.70 -11.74 0.44
N ILE A 72 18.37 -11.47 0.55
CA ILE A 72 17.89 -10.10 0.67
C ILE A 72 18.20 -9.44 2.02
N ALA A 73 18.68 -10.18 3.01
CA ALA A 73 18.92 -9.68 4.37
C ALA A 73 19.85 -8.45 4.44
N GLY A 74 20.74 -8.28 3.45
CA GLY A 74 21.64 -7.13 3.36
C GLY A 74 21.26 -6.10 2.29
N VAL A 75 20.05 -6.20 1.71
CA VAL A 75 19.63 -5.36 0.58
C VAL A 75 18.81 -4.17 1.07
N GLY A 76 19.28 -2.95 0.81
CA GLY A 76 18.60 -1.71 1.16
C GLY A 76 18.62 -1.43 2.67
N GLU A 77 17.45 -1.13 3.26
CA GLU A 77 17.36 -0.76 4.67
C GLU A 77 17.24 -2.00 5.58
N GLU A 78 18.01 -2.05 6.67
CA GLU A 78 18.11 -3.19 7.59
C GLU A 78 16.76 -3.71 8.12
N HIS A 79 15.81 -2.81 8.43
CA HIS A 79 14.49 -3.17 8.96
C HIS A 79 13.45 -3.50 7.89
N ARG A 80 13.77 -3.29 6.61
CA ARG A 80 12.89 -3.58 5.47
C ARG A 80 13.69 -4.03 4.24
N PRO A 81 14.48 -5.10 4.37
CA PRO A 81 15.37 -5.55 3.30
C PRO A 81 14.61 -5.79 1.99
N GLY A 82 15.16 -5.28 0.90
CA GLY A 82 14.61 -5.38 -0.44
C GLY A 82 13.34 -4.55 -0.73
N ILE A 83 12.73 -3.93 0.27
CA ILE A 83 11.44 -3.24 0.11
C ILE A 83 11.60 -1.82 -0.42
N VAL A 84 11.17 -1.58 -1.66
CA VAL A 84 11.21 -0.27 -2.33
C VAL A 84 9.88 0.47 -2.28
N HIS A 85 8.76 -0.23 -2.09
CA HIS A 85 7.43 0.34 -1.85
C HIS A 85 6.57 -0.58 -0.97
N ARG A 86 5.37 -0.14 -0.63
CA ARG A 86 4.50 -0.90 0.26
C ARG A 86 3.04 -0.86 -0.14
N LEU A 87 2.30 -1.87 0.28
CA LEU A 87 0.85 -1.92 0.31
C LEU A 87 0.35 -1.88 1.76
N ASP A 88 -0.84 -1.34 1.98
CA ASP A 88 -1.47 -1.36 3.30
C ASP A 88 -1.85 -2.80 3.70
N VAL A 89 -2.05 -3.06 4.99
CA VAL A 89 -2.39 -4.39 5.52
C VAL A 89 -3.63 -5.00 4.85
N GLY A 90 -4.66 -4.19 4.59
CA GLY A 90 -5.90 -4.63 3.93
C GLY A 90 -5.86 -4.59 2.40
N THR A 91 -4.80 -4.04 1.80
CA THR A 91 -4.63 -3.98 0.34
C THR A 91 -3.95 -5.24 -0.17
N THR A 92 -4.50 -5.82 -1.24
CA THR A 92 -3.94 -6.98 -1.94
C THR A 92 -3.26 -6.58 -3.22
N GLY A 93 -2.46 -7.47 -3.81
CA GLY A 93 -1.94 -7.35 -5.16
C GLY A 93 -0.43 -7.19 -5.25
N LEU A 94 0.03 -6.72 -6.39
CA LEU A 94 1.40 -6.76 -6.84
C LEU A 94 2.33 -5.82 -6.07
N LEU A 95 3.49 -6.34 -5.69
CA LEU A 95 4.56 -5.62 -5.02
C LEU A 95 5.90 -6.12 -5.55
N ILE A 96 6.81 -5.17 -5.88
CA ILE A 96 8.17 -5.48 -6.30
C ILE A 96 9.13 -5.39 -5.13
N VAL A 97 10.09 -6.32 -5.07
CA VAL A 97 11.13 -6.43 -4.05
C VAL A 97 12.48 -6.59 -4.76
N ALA A 98 13.49 -5.88 -4.29
CA ALA A 98 14.85 -6.02 -4.79
C ALA A 98 15.54 -7.25 -4.15
N ARG A 99 16.28 -8.05 -4.94
CA ARG A 99 17.10 -9.16 -4.46
C ARG A 99 18.58 -8.78 -4.29
N THR A 100 19.03 -7.73 -4.99
CA THR A 100 20.40 -7.24 -4.94
C THR A 100 20.42 -5.77 -4.58
N GLN A 101 21.56 -5.31 -4.01
CA GLN A 101 21.72 -3.90 -3.65
C GLN A 101 21.66 -2.99 -4.87
N GLU A 102 22.23 -3.42 -5.99
CA GLU A 102 22.20 -2.66 -7.24
C GLU A 102 20.76 -2.49 -7.77
N ALA A 103 19.97 -3.57 -7.80
CA ALA A 103 18.56 -3.49 -8.17
C ALA A 103 17.74 -2.62 -7.19
N TYR A 104 18.10 -2.62 -5.91
CA TYR A 104 17.45 -1.78 -4.91
C TYR A 104 17.66 -0.28 -5.22
N GLU A 105 18.89 0.12 -5.50
CA GLU A 105 19.25 1.51 -5.80
C GLU A 105 18.53 2.00 -7.07
N GLU A 106 18.55 1.20 -8.13
CA GLU A 106 17.86 1.52 -9.38
C GLU A 106 16.33 1.58 -9.19
N LEU A 107 15.73 0.61 -8.52
CA LEU A 107 14.29 0.63 -8.26
C LEU A 107 13.86 1.84 -7.40
N VAL A 108 14.67 2.25 -6.42
CA VAL A 108 14.42 3.49 -5.64
C VAL A 108 14.49 4.73 -6.53
N ALA A 109 15.44 4.80 -7.46
CA ALA A 109 15.54 5.87 -8.44
C ALA A 109 14.32 5.89 -9.37
N MET A 110 13.93 4.75 -9.94
CA MET A 110 12.75 4.60 -10.80
C MET A 110 11.45 4.98 -10.08
N MET A 111 11.31 4.61 -8.80
CA MET A 111 10.18 5.04 -7.96
C MET A 111 10.12 6.56 -7.80
N SER A 112 11.28 7.19 -7.61
CA SER A 112 11.40 8.66 -7.46
C SER A 112 11.09 9.38 -8.76
N LEU A 113 11.47 8.81 -9.90
CA LEU A 113 11.21 9.31 -11.25
C LEU A 113 9.80 8.96 -11.78
N ARG A 114 9.02 8.15 -10.99
CA ARG A 114 7.66 7.69 -11.36
C ARG A 114 7.64 6.78 -12.58
N GLU A 115 8.71 6.07 -12.82
CA GLU A 115 8.85 5.11 -13.94
C GLU A 115 8.18 3.77 -13.62
N VAL A 116 8.00 3.42 -12.34
CA VAL A 116 7.23 2.25 -11.91
C VAL A 116 5.74 2.61 -11.86
N LYS A 117 4.96 2.11 -12.83
CA LYS A 117 3.52 2.33 -12.93
C LYS A 117 2.76 1.31 -12.08
N ARG A 118 1.98 1.82 -11.13
CA ARG A 118 1.23 1.02 -10.16
C ARG A 118 -0.26 1.34 -10.31
N HIS A 119 -1.00 0.39 -10.87
CA HIS A 119 -2.43 0.54 -11.11
C HIS A 119 -3.22 -0.27 -10.09
N TYR A 120 -4.22 0.38 -9.54
CA TYR A 120 -5.09 -0.18 -8.51
C TYR A 120 -6.53 -0.19 -8.99
N THR A 121 -7.28 -1.17 -8.53
CA THR A 121 -8.74 -1.19 -8.65
C THR A 121 -9.33 -0.93 -7.27
N ALA A 122 -10.23 0.05 -7.18
CA ALA A 122 -10.97 0.41 -5.98
C ALA A 122 -12.48 0.43 -6.25
N LEU A 123 -13.28 0.00 -5.28
CA LEU A 123 -14.72 0.27 -5.26
C LEU A 123 -14.96 1.40 -4.26
N VAL A 124 -15.67 2.44 -4.67
CA VAL A 124 -15.92 3.63 -3.84
C VAL A 124 -17.41 3.90 -3.70
N TRP A 125 -17.80 4.55 -2.62
CA TRP A 125 -19.15 5.01 -2.41
C TRP A 125 -19.47 6.23 -3.26
N GLY A 126 -20.65 6.24 -3.85
CA GLY A 126 -21.16 7.31 -4.72
C GLY A 126 -20.49 7.33 -6.10
N HIS A 127 -20.79 8.38 -6.84
CA HIS A 127 -20.34 8.57 -8.21
C HIS A 127 -19.44 9.82 -8.30
N PRO A 128 -18.14 9.69 -8.59
CA PRO A 128 -17.29 10.83 -8.88
C PRO A 128 -17.88 11.67 -10.02
N ALA A 129 -17.92 13.00 -9.85
CA ALA A 129 -18.54 13.90 -10.81
C ALA A 129 -17.84 13.93 -12.18
N ALA A 130 -16.55 13.64 -12.22
CA ALA A 130 -15.78 13.52 -13.45
C ALA A 130 -15.37 12.06 -13.69
N PRO A 131 -15.50 11.54 -14.93
CA PRO A 131 -15.13 10.16 -15.24
C PRO A 131 -13.62 9.91 -15.12
N VAL A 132 -12.81 10.97 -15.29
CA VAL A 132 -11.35 10.94 -15.14
C VAL A 132 -10.90 12.15 -14.35
N GLY A 133 -9.92 11.99 -13.47
CA GLY A 133 -9.41 13.11 -12.69
C GLY A 133 -8.07 12.83 -12.01
N THR A 134 -7.49 13.90 -11.48
CA THR A 134 -6.28 13.86 -10.68
C THR A 134 -6.55 14.49 -9.32
N ILE A 135 -6.23 13.77 -8.24
CA ILE A 135 -6.26 14.29 -6.88
C ILE A 135 -4.82 14.66 -6.52
N ASP A 136 -4.53 15.95 -6.54
CA ASP A 136 -3.21 16.51 -6.19
C ASP A 136 -3.34 17.25 -4.86
N ALA A 137 -3.11 16.54 -3.76
CA ALA A 137 -3.32 17.06 -2.42
C ALA A 137 -2.32 16.46 -1.42
N PRO A 138 -1.62 17.29 -0.60
CA PRO A 138 -0.59 16.79 0.30
C PRO A 138 -1.18 15.97 1.45
N ILE A 139 -0.51 14.85 1.79
CA ILE A 139 -0.94 13.92 2.84
C ILE A 139 0.02 13.98 4.03
N GLY A 140 -0.55 14.11 5.23
CA GLY A 140 0.14 14.07 6.51
C GLY A 140 -0.67 13.38 7.58
N ARG A 141 -0.16 13.35 8.82
CA ARG A 141 -0.91 12.83 9.97
C ARG A 141 -2.13 13.71 10.23
N ASP A 142 -3.28 13.07 10.49
CA ASP A 142 -4.50 13.79 10.85
C ASP A 142 -4.29 14.50 12.22
N PRO A 143 -4.42 15.84 12.30
CA PRO A 143 -4.28 16.56 13.56
C PRO A 143 -5.31 16.15 14.64
N ARG A 144 -6.47 15.61 14.23
CA ARG A 144 -7.55 15.18 15.13
C ARG A 144 -7.38 13.72 15.57
N ASN A 145 -6.76 12.89 14.72
CA ASN A 145 -6.51 11.48 14.98
C ASN A 145 -5.13 11.06 14.44
N PRO A 146 -4.06 11.16 15.25
CA PRO A 146 -2.70 10.86 14.81
C PRO A 146 -2.47 9.40 14.33
N LEU A 147 -3.42 8.51 14.52
CA LEU A 147 -3.38 7.14 13.98
C LEU A 147 -3.80 7.09 12.50
N CYS A 148 -4.46 8.14 12.01
CA CYS A 148 -4.91 8.27 10.63
C CYS A 148 -4.03 9.24 9.83
N MET A 149 -4.16 9.15 8.52
CA MET A 149 -3.63 10.13 7.56
C MET A 149 -4.78 11.02 7.07
N ALA A 150 -4.47 12.24 6.64
CA ALA A 150 -5.45 13.17 6.07
C ALA A 150 -4.78 14.06 5.03
N VAL A 151 -5.60 14.67 4.17
CA VAL A 151 -5.17 15.81 3.34
C VAL A 151 -4.97 17.01 4.26
N VAL A 152 -3.73 17.45 4.39
CA VAL A 152 -3.33 18.59 5.24
C VAL A 152 -2.24 19.40 4.55
N ALA A 153 -2.31 20.73 4.65
CA ALA A 153 -1.38 21.63 3.96
C ALA A 153 0.11 21.40 4.34
N SER A 154 0.38 20.96 5.57
CA SER A 154 1.72 20.60 6.05
C SER A 154 2.19 19.20 5.65
N GLY A 155 1.38 18.47 4.89
CA GLY A 155 1.67 17.11 4.43
C GLY A 155 2.76 17.05 3.36
N LYS A 156 3.15 15.83 3.02
CA LYS A 156 4.05 15.56 1.89
C LYS A 156 3.24 15.57 0.58
N PRO A 157 3.75 16.12 -0.53
CA PRO A 157 3.10 16.09 -1.83
C PRO A 157 2.64 14.68 -2.19
N ALA A 158 1.40 14.56 -2.65
CA ALA A 158 0.80 13.30 -3.03
C ALA A 158 -0.12 13.51 -4.23
N ARG A 159 -0.03 12.59 -5.23
CA ARG A 159 -0.79 12.68 -6.46
C ARG A 159 -1.31 11.32 -6.90
N THR A 160 -2.62 11.25 -7.15
CA THR A 160 -3.35 10.05 -7.57
C THR A 160 -4.20 10.40 -8.79
N ASN A 161 -3.99 9.71 -9.89
CA ASN A 161 -4.88 9.77 -11.06
C ASN A 161 -5.96 8.71 -10.90
N TYR A 162 -7.18 9.00 -11.34
CA TYR A 162 -8.28 8.05 -11.32
C TYR A 162 -9.11 8.08 -12.60
N GLU A 163 -9.74 6.95 -12.90
CA GLU A 163 -10.72 6.76 -13.96
C GLU A 163 -11.89 5.93 -13.43
N VAL A 164 -13.11 6.38 -13.65
CA VAL A 164 -14.33 5.64 -13.32
C VAL A 164 -14.59 4.62 -14.41
N LEU A 165 -14.46 3.34 -14.05
CA LEU A 165 -14.64 2.21 -14.97
C LEU A 165 -16.12 1.84 -15.12
N GLU A 166 -16.87 1.87 -14.01
CA GLU A 166 -18.28 1.46 -13.96
C GLU A 166 -18.98 2.16 -12.80
N THR A 167 -20.25 2.52 -13.01
CA THR A 167 -21.14 3.05 -11.96
C THR A 167 -22.30 2.10 -11.74
N MET A 168 -22.68 1.90 -10.47
CA MET A 168 -23.78 1.04 -10.03
C MET A 168 -24.65 1.83 -9.07
N SER A 169 -25.98 1.82 -9.29
CA SER A 169 -26.92 2.67 -8.56
C SER A 169 -27.49 2.02 -7.30
N ASP A 170 -27.50 0.70 -7.23
CA ASP A 170 -27.95 -0.06 -6.08
C ASP A 170 -26.98 -1.24 -5.84
N PRO A 171 -26.15 -1.16 -4.80
CA PRO A 171 -25.84 0.05 -3.99
C PRO A 171 -25.14 1.15 -4.81
N ASP A 172 -25.27 2.41 -4.36
CA ASP A 172 -24.67 3.59 -4.98
C ASP A 172 -23.14 3.59 -4.84
N VAL A 173 -22.44 2.99 -5.81
CA VAL A 173 -20.99 2.79 -5.82
C VAL A 173 -20.40 2.95 -7.22
N SER A 174 -19.10 3.19 -7.30
CA SER A 174 -18.34 3.22 -8.56
C SER A 174 -17.09 2.35 -8.46
N LEU A 175 -16.82 1.59 -9.52
CA LEU A 175 -15.54 0.90 -9.71
C LEU A 175 -14.58 1.90 -10.36
N VAL A 176 -13.42 2.09 -9.73
CA VAL A 176 -12.45 3.12 -10.11
C VAL A 176 -11.07 2.48 -10.31
N ALA A 177 -10.44 2.76 -11.45
CA ALA A 177 -9.01 2.55 -11.61
C ALA A 177 -8.24 3.73 -11.00
N CYS A 178 -7.16 3.45 -10.27
CA CYS A 178 -6.28 4.47 -9.73
C CYS A 178 -4.84 4.21 -10.17
N GLU A 179 -4.12 5.26 -10.57
CA GLU A 179 -2.68 5.22 -10.82
C GLU A 179 -1.96 6.13 -9.84
N LEU A 180 -0.91 5.60 -9.19
CA LEU A 180 -0.13 6.33 -8.21
C LEU A 180 1.13 6.95 -8.82
N GLU A 181 1.24 8.29 -8.79
CA GLU A 181 2.51 8.98 -9.04
C GLU A 181 3.40 9.05 -7.78
N THR A 182 2.81 9.03 -6.61
CA THR A 182 3.47 9.00 -5.30
C THR A 182 2.93 7.83 -4.47
N GLY A 183 3.61 7.45 -3.39
CA GLY A 183 3.22 6.31 -2.53
C GLY A 183 3.18 6.69 -1.05
N ARG A 184 2.32 7.65 -0.64
CA ARG A 184 2.16 8.00 0.78
C ARG A 184 1.28 6.98 1.48
N THR A 185 1.46 6.86 2.79
CA THR A 185 0.65 5.96 3.62
C THR A 185 -0.83 6.23 3.41
N HIS A 186 -1.61 5.19 3.10
CA HIS A 186 -3.05 5.22 2.84
C HIS A 186 -3.48 6.18 1.69
N GLN A 187 -2.60 6.50 0.75
CA GLN A 187 -2.80 7.60 -0.20
C GLN A 187 -4.12 7.52 -0.97
N ILE A 188 -4.39 6.41 -1.66
CA ILE A 188 -5.64 6.25 -2.44
C ILE A 188 -6.86 6.41 -1.53
N ARG A 189 -6.85 5.77 -0.36
CA ARG A 189 -7.94 5.78 0.62
C ARG A 189 -8.25 7.19 1.12
N VAL A 190 -7.21 7.95 1.46
CA VAL A 190 -7.31 9.34 1.95
C VAL A 190 -7.75 10.28 0.83
N HIS A 191 -7.19 10.14 -0.37
CA HIS A 191 -7.54 10.99 -1.51
C HIS A 191 -9.01 10.79 -1.91
N LEU A 192 -9.46 9.55 -2.09
CA LEU A 192 -10.84 9.25 -2.44
C LEU A 192 -11.82 9.68 -1.33
N GLN A 193 -11.47 9.48 -0.06
CA GLN A 193 -12.28 9.99 1.06
C GLN A 193 -12.38 11.52 1.06
N ALA A 194 -11.29 12.23 0.77
CA ALA A 194 -11.28 13.69 0.73
C ALA A 194 -12.15 14.27 -0.41
N THR A 195 -12.38 13.50 -1.48
CA THR A 195 -13.34 13.86 -2.56
C THR A 195 -14.77 13.43 -2.27
N GLY A 196 -15.06 12.85 -1.11
CA GLY A 196 -16.39 12.37 -0.74
C GLY A 196 -16.68 10.90 -1.10
N HIS A 197 -15.72 10.20 -1.73
CA HIS A 197 -15.89 8.86 -2.28
C HIS A 197 -15.03 7.85 -1.53
N SER A 198 -15.34 7.59 -0.24
CA SER A 198 -14.60 6.63 0.58
C SER A 198 -14.57 5.24 -0.06
N VAL A 199 -13.42 4.56 0.03
CA VAL A 199 -13.26 3.18 -0.45
C VAL A 199 -14.18 2.24 0.32
N VAL A 200 -14.99 1.44 -0.37
CA VAL A 200 -15.93 0.48 0.25
C VAL A 200 -15.18 -0.47 1.18
N GLY A 201 -15.76 -0.71 2.36
CA GLY A 201 -15.17 -1.58 3.39
C GLY A 201 -14.03 -0.97 4.20
N ASP A 202 -13.63 0.29 3.94
CA ASP A 202 -12.56 0.93 4.69
C ASP A 202 -13.01 1.35 6.10
N PRO A 203 -12.49 0.71 7.17
CA PRO A 203 -12.93 1.01 8.53
C PRO A 203 -12.37 2.33 9.08
N GLN A 204 -11.27 2.84 8.51
CA GLN A 204 -10.61 4.05 9.00
C GLN A 204 -11.13 5.33 8.33
N TYR A 205 -11.53 5.24 7.06
CA TYR A 205 -11.87 6.40 6.24
C TYR A 205 -13.35 6.43 5.81
N GLY A 206 -14.23 5.83 6.65
CA GLY A 206 -15.67 5.94 6.51
C GLY A 206 -16.26 5.12 5.36
N GLY A 207 -15.56 4.10 4.89
CA GLY A 207 -16.04 3.22 3.81
C GLY A 207 -16.76 1.97 4.28
N ALA A 208 -16.67 1.62 5.57
CA ALA A 208 -17.37 0.48 6.16
C ALA A 208 -18.84 0.84 6.42
N ARG A 209 -19.73 0.64 5.42
CA ARG A 209 -21.14 1.00 5.44
C ARG A 209 -22.01 -0.15 4.93
N MET A 210 -23.26 -0.24 5.42
CA MET A 210 -24.28 -1.09 4.83
C MET A 210 -24.68 -0.55 3.43
N PRO A 211 -25.10 -1.41 2.49
CA PRO A 211 -25.25 -2.86 2.64
C PRO A 211 -23.97 -3.68 2.36
N LEU A 212 -22.84 -3.03 2.01
CA LEU A 212 -21.60 -3.72 1.65
C LEU A 212 -20.66 -3.83 2.86
N VAL A 213 -20.66 -4.99 3.51
CA VAL A 213 -19.75 -5.29 4.62
C VAL A 213 -18.67 -6.23 4.13
N ILE A 214 -17.48 -5.68 3.90
CA ILE A 214 -16.24 -6.42 3.65
C ILE A 214 -15.24 -6.02 4.74
N GLY A 215 -14.55 -6.96 5.34
CA GLY A 215 -13.69 -6.72 6.51
C GLY A 215 -12.42 -5.89 6.22
N ARG A 216 -12.27 -5.32 5.02
CA ARG A 216 -11.10 -4.57 4.55
C ARG A 216 -11.46 -3.58 3.44
N PRO A 217 -10.60 -2.61 3.10
CA PRO A 217 -10.81 -1.76 1.94
C PRO A 217 -10.90 -2.57 0.64
N PHE A 218 -11.89 -2.28 -0.20
CA PHE A 218 -11.93 -2.78 -1.58
C PHE A 218 -10.86 -2.06 -2.38
N LEU A 219 -9.63 -2.51 -2.23
CA LEU A 219 -8.45 -1.94 -2.88
C LEU A 219 -7.46 -3.05 -3.25
N HIS A 220 -7.09 -3.10 -4.52
CA HIS A 220 -6.23 -4.12 -5.09
C HIS A 220 -5.22 -3.53 -6.08
N ALA A 221 -3.94 -3.81 -5.90
CA ALA A 221 -2.86 -3.45 -6.82
C ALA A 221 -2.82 -4.47 -7.96
N GLY A 222 -3.68 -4.27 -8.97
CA GLY A 222 -3.93 -5.26 -10.01
C GLY A 222 -2.93 -5.28 -11.16
N ARG A 223 -2.18 -4.17 -11.41
CA ARG A 223 -1.22 -4.13 -12.51
C ARG A 223 0.03 -3.34 -12.11
N LEU A 224 1.19 -3.88 -12.48
CA LEU A 224 2.51 -3.31 -12.22
C LEU A 224 3.31 -3.32 -13.53
N VAL A 225 3.80 -2.15 -13.96
CA VAL A 225 4.58 -1.99 -15.20
C VAL A 225 5.83 -1.19 -14.90
N PHE A 226 6.98 -1.69 -15.32
CA PHE A 226 8.29 -1.03 -15.17
C PHE A 226 9.31 -1.67 -16.09
N ASP A 227 10.39 -0.97 -16.38
CA ASP A 227 11.54 -1.58 -17.05
C ASP A 227 12.42 -2.27 -16.00
N HIS A 228 12.94 -3.45 -16.34
CA HIS A 228 13.80 -4.21 -15.43
C HIS A 228 15.04 -3.37 -15.06
N PRO A 229 15.36 -3.21 -13.75
CA PRO A 229 16.35 -2.23 -13.30
C PRO A 229 17.75 -2.43 -13.86
N LEU A 230 18.14 -3.65 -14.26
CA LEU A 230 19.48 -3.92 -14.77
C LEU A 230 19.52 -4.26 -16.27
N THR A 231 18.47 -4.88 -16.80
CA THR A 231 18.46 -5.28 -18.23
C THR A 231 17.76 -4.26 -19.12
N GLY A 232 16.90 -3.40 -18.55
CA GLY A 232 16.06 -2.46 -19.29
C GLY A 232 14.90 -3.13 -20.04
N GLU A 233 14.66 -4.43 -19.87
CA GLU A 233 13.52 -5.13 -20.45
C GLU A 233 12.22 -4.61 -19.85
N SER A 234 11.22 -4.30 -20.68
CA SER A 234 9.93 -3.84 -20.21
C SER A 234 9.11 -5.02 -19.66
N LEU A 235 8.72 -4.92 -18.38
CA LEU A 235 8.00 -5.93 -17.65
C LEU A 235 6.61 -5.44 -17.28
N GLU A 236 5.62 -6.32 -17.48
CA GLU A 236 4.25 -6.09 -17.08
C GLU A 236 3.70 -7.31 -16.33
N PHE A 237 3.14 -7.07 -15.15
CA PHE A 237 2.50 -8.08 -14.34
C PHE A 237 1.06 -7.69 -14.05
N ASN A 238 0.17 -8.68 -14.09
CA ASN A 238 -1.25 -8.51 -13.80
C ASN A 238 -1.66 -9.48 -12.68
N SER A 239 -2.54 -9.03 -11.79
CA SER A 239 -3.15 -9.84 -10.74
C SER A 239 -4.66 -9.61 -10.77
N GLU A 240 -5.43 -10.70 -10.81
CA GLU A 240 -6.88 -10.65 -10.78
C GLU A 240 -7.41 -10.22 -9.41
N LEU A 241 -8.62 -9.67 -9.37
CA LEU A 241 -9.29 -9.37 -8.12
C LEU A 241 -9.40 -10.65 -7.27
N PRO A 242 -9.00 -10.61 -5.99
CA PRO A 242 -9.17 -11.75 -5.11
C PRO A 242 -10.65 -12.05 -4.88
N ALA A 243 -10.96 -13.32 -4.62
CA ALA A 243 -12.33 -13.86 -4.60
C ALA A 243 -13.27 -13.07 -3.66
N ASP A 244 -12.80 -12.60 -2.52
CA ASP A 244 -13.61 -11.82 -1.57
C ASP A 244 -14.06 -10.46 -2.15
N LEU A 245 -13.21 -9.79 -2.93
CA LEU A 245 -13.56 -8.55 -3.63
C LEU A 245 -14.42 -8.83 -4.87
N GLU A 246 -14.12 -9.91 -5.59
CA GLU A 246 -14.89 -10.30 -6.77
C GLU A 246 -16.36 -10.63 -6.43
N VAL A 247 -16.60 -11.31 -5.31
CA VAL A 247 -17.97 -11.59 -4.81
C VAL A 247 -18.73 -10.29 -4.54
N VAL A 248 -18.10 -9.30 -3.92
CA VAL A 248 -18.73 -8.00 -3.68
C VAL A 248 -19.06 -7.27 -4.98
N LEU A 249 -18.13 -7.26 -5.94
CA LEU A 249 -18.34 -6.61 -7.23
C LEU A 249 -19.47 -7.27 -8.02
N LYS A 250 -19.51 -8.61 -8.05
CA LYS A 250 -20.60 -9.37 -8.69
C LYS A 250 -21.96 -9.06 -8.07
N ARG A 251 -22.00 -8.93 -6.74
CA ARG A 251 -23.24 -8.52 -6.03
C ARG A 251 -23.70 -7.14 -6.47
N CYS A 252 -22.81 -6.14 -6.50
CA CYS A 252 -23.17 -4.78 -6.95
C CYS A 252 -23.66 -4.72 -8.40
N ARG A 253 -23.19 -5.66 -9.26
CA ARG A 253 -23.61 -5.76 -10.66
C ARG A 253 -24.94 -6.48 -10.86
N ALA A 254 -25.31 -7.37 -9.93
CA ALA A 254 -26.51 -8.21 -10.05
C ALA A 254 -27.81 -7.52 -9.61
N GLU A 255 -27.71 -6.46 -8.83
CA GLU A 255 -28.85 -5.67 -8.32
C GLU A 255 -29.26 -4.53 -9.30
N LYS A 256 -29.08 -4.78 -10.64
CA LYS A 256 -29.55 -3.89 -11.73
C LYS A 256 -30.99 -4.17 -12.11
#